data_ce3a1915d3420a8c78619448efa657f0
#
_entry.id   ce3a1915d3420a8c78619448efa657f0
#
_cell.length_a   1.000
_cell.length_b   1.000
_cell.length_c   1.000
_cell.angle_alpha   90.00
_cell.angle_beta   90.00
_cell.angle_gamma   90.00
#
_symmetry.space_group_name_H-M   'P 1'
#
loop_
_entity.id
_entity.type
_entity.pdbx_description
1 polymer ?
#
loop_
_entity_poly.entity_id
_entity_poly.type
_entity_poly.pdbx_seq_one_letter_code
_entity_poly.pdbx_strand_id
1 'polypeptide(L)'
;TDNKAAKAIIDVGGDDRGALALGRIMPSIIEENDYEMLFVINCYRPLTRDAESTLEVMREIEEACKCKFTAIVNNSNLGNETTMDDVLASIPYAEEVSRLTGLPIKCTCVYGKIYDSIKDKIPNAFSLDLQSKIN
;
A
#
# COMPACT_ATOMS: atom_id res chain seq x y z
N THR A 1 4.19 -26.95 -1.57
CA THR A 1 3.27 -27.28 -2.63
C THR A 1 3.99 -27.39 -3.96
N ASP A 2 3.49 -28.24 -4.80
CA ASP A 2 4.10 -28.49 -6.09
C ASP A 2 3.79 -27.41 -7.12
N ASN A 3 2.89 -26.50 -6.80
CA ASN A 3 2.45 -25.50 -7.76
C ASN A 3 3.16 -24.17 -7.53
N LYS A 4 4.42 -24.10 -7.92
CA LYS A 4 5.23 -22.89 -7.77
C LYS A 4 4.83 -21.77 -8.71
N ALA A 5 4.03 -22.06 -9.72
CA ALA A 5 3.56 -21.04 -10.65
C ALA A 5 2.34 -20.27 -10.11
N ALA A 6 1.66 -20.83 -9.10
CA ALA A 6 0.49 -20.16 -8.52
C ALA A 6 0.93 -19.11 -7.52
N LYS A 7 0.34 -17.91 -7.66
CA LYS A 7 0.52 -16.82 -6.70
C LYS A 7 -0.77 -16.59 -5.96
N ALA A 8 -0.68 -16.47 -4.65
CA ALA A 8 -1.83 -16.12 -3.82
C ALA A 8 -1.71 -14.65 -3.43
N ILE A 9 -2.80 -13.91 -3.58
CA ILE A 9 -2.87 -12.52 -3.12
C ILE A 9 -3.89 -12.48 -1.99
N ILE A 10 -3.44 -12.02 -0.83
CA ILE A 10 -4.28 -11.93 0.35
C ILE A 10 -4.48 -10.45 0.68
N ASP A 11 -5.73 -10.01 0.62
CA ASP A 11 -6.08 -8.64 0.99
C ASP A 11 -6.45 -8.61 2.47
N VAL A 12 -5.71 -7.82 3.22
CA VAL A 12 -5.88 -7.72 4.67
C VAL A 12 -6.39 -6.33 5.01
N GLY A 13 -7.51 -6.26 5.70
CA GLY A 13 -8.05 -4.99 6.17
C GLY A 13 -7.05 -4.30 7.09
N GLY A 14 -6.98 -2.97 6.99
CA GLY A 14 -6.02 -2.15 7.71
C GLY A 14 -6.36 -1.92 9.18
N ASP A 15 -7.12 -2.80 9.82
CA ASP A 15 -7.46 -2.70 11.22
C ASP A 15 -6.80 -3.82 12.04
N ASP A 16 -6.91 -3.72 13.35
CA ASP A 16 -6.31 -4.71 14.26
C ASP A 16 -6.83 -6.12 14.04
N ARG A 17 -8.09 -6.25 13.65
CA ARG A 17 -8.70 -7.57 13.44
C ARG A 17 -8.10 -8.26 12.21
N GLY A 18 -7.91 -7.50 11.14
CA GLY A 18 -7.28 -8.02 9.93
C GLY A 18 -5.85 -8.46 10.21
N ALA A 19 -5.10 -7.64 10.95
CA ALA A 19 -3.72 -7.93 11.30
C ALA A 19 -3.61 -9.17 12.20
N LEU A 20 -4.51 -9.31 13.17
CA LEU A 20 -4.53 -10.49 14.05
C LEU A 20 -4.88 -11.76 13.28
N ALA A 21 -5.84 -11.68 12.34
CA ALA A 21 -6.21 -12.81 11.49
C ALA A 21 -5.02 -13.23 10.62
N LEU A 22 -4.30 -12.26 10.06
CA LEU A 22 -3.10 -12.53 9.28
C LEU A 22 -2.04 -13.23 10.12
N GLY A 23 -1.88 -12.83 11.39
CA GLY A 23 -0.92 -13.43 12.30
C GLY A 23 -1.08 -14.92 12.48
N ARG A 24 -2.28 -15.45 12.29
CA ARG A 24 -2.56 -16.88 12.42
C ARG A 24 -1.99 -17.69 11.26
N ILE A 25 -1.89 -17.07 10.08
CA ILE A 25 -1.41 -17.76 8.87
C ILE A 25 0.03 -17.40 8.52
N MET A 26 0.58 -16.34 9.13
CA MET A 26 1.94 -15.89 8.82
C MET A 26 3.03 -16.93 9.01
N PRO A 27 2.99 -17.77 10.07
CA PRO A 27 4.03 -18.79 10.21
C PRO A 27 4.17 -19.69 8.99
N SER A 28 3.05 -20.08 8.38
CA SER A 28 3.07 -20.87 7.14
C SER A 28 3.63 -20.11 5.96
N ILE A 29 3.31 -18.82 5.86
CA ILE A 29 3.78 -17.95 4.78
C ILE A 29 5.30 -17.72 4.91
N ILE A 30 5.77 -17.46 6.12
CA ILE A 30 7.19 -17.23 6.39
C ILE A 30 8.01 -18.48 6.09
N GLU A 31 7.48 -19.65 6.39
CA GLU A 31 8.14 -20.91 6.12
C GLU A 31 8.47 -21.09 4.64
N GLU A 32 7.60 -20.61 3.76
CA GLU A 32 7.83 -20.69 2.32
C GLU A 32 8.88 -19.68 1.83
N ASN A 33 9.16 -18.67 2.64
CA ASN A 33 10.20 -17.66 2.40
C ASN A 33 10.13 -16.98 1.03
N ASP A 34 8.92 -16.85 0.48
CA ASP A 34 8.71 -16.22 -0.82
C ASP A 34 7.42 -15.41 -0.77
N TYR A 35 7.46 -14.30 -0.04
CA TYR A 35 6.31 -13.44 0.07
C TYR A 35 6.69 -11.97 -0.02
N GLU A 36 5.73 -11.17 -0.43
CA GLU A 36 5.79 -9.72 -0.31
C GLU A 36 4.64 -9.27 0.58
N MET A 37 4.93 -8.37 1.48
CA MET A 37 3.92 -7.75 2.31
C MET A 37 3.92 -6.26 2.02
N LEU A 38 2.92 -5.82 1.28
CA LEU A 38 2.82 -4.45 0.81
C LEU A 38 2.00 -3.60 1.77
N PHE A 39 2.56 -2.46 2.16
CA PHE A 39 1.84 -1.49 2.96
C PHE A 39 1.25 -0.43 2.04
N VAL A 40 -0.07 -0.46 1.90
CA VAL A 40 -0.80 0.48 1.05
C VAL A 40 -1.12 1.72 1.87
N ILE A 41 -0.57 2.87 1.46
CA ILE A 41 -0.71 4.13 2.20
C ILE A 41 -1.52 5.14 1.42
N ASN A 42 -2.23 6.01 2.15
CA ASN A 42 -3.04 7.07 1.58
C ASN A 42 -3.01 8.28 2.51
N CYS A 43 -2.36 9.36 2.08
CA CYS A 43 -2.21 10.56 2.92
C CYS A 43 -3.53 11.34 3.09
N TYR A 44 -4.57 10.96 2.36
CA TYR A 44 -5.89 11.60 2.48
C TYR A 44 -6.82 10.86 3.45
N ARG A 45 -6.29 9.88 4.16
CA ARG A 45 -7.01 9.17 5.23
C ARG A 45 -6.54 9.69 6.59
N PRO A 46 -7.46 9.83 7.58
CA PRO A 46 -7.10 10.40 8.88
C PRO A 46 -5.95 9.69 9.60
N LEU A 47 -5.91 8.36 9.57
CA LEU A 47 -4.90 7.60 10.29
C LEU A 47 -3.52 7.62 9.64
N THR A 48 -3.45 7.95 8.36
CA THR A 48 -2.20 7.95 7.59
C THR A 48 -1.94 9.30 6.90
N ARG A 49 -2.45 10.36 7.48
CA ARG A 49 -2.38 11.72 6.92
C ARG A 49 -0.96 12.29 6.84
N ASP A 50 -0.05 11.79 7.66
CA ASP A 50 1.35 12.21 7.64
C ASP A 50 2.26 11.00 7.88
N ALA A 51 3.55 11.18 7.71
CA ALA A 51 4.50 10.08 7.80
C ALA A 51 4.55 9.48 9.21
N GLU A 52 4.48 10.30 10.24
CA GLU A 52 4.53 9.81 11.63
C GLU A 52 3.33 8.93 11.96
N SER A 53 2.12 9.39 11.63
CA SER A 53 0.90 8.61 11.85
C SER A 53 0.93 7.31 11.06
N THR A 54 1.44 7.37 9.84
CA THR A 54 1.57 6.18 8.98
C THR A 54 2.52 5.15 9.60
N LEU A 55 3.63 5.60 10.18
CA LEU A 55 4.55 4.69 10.85
C LEU A 55 3.93 4.03 12.08
N GLU A 56 3.11 4.76 12.83
CA GLU A 56 2.41 4.20 13.97
C GLU A 56 1.48 3.07 13.54
N VAL A 57 0.68 3.29 12.48
CA VAL A 57 -0.19 2.26 11.93
C VAL A 57 0.61 1.06 11.47
N MET A 58 1.71 1.29 10.77
CA MET A 58 2.58 0.23 10.30
C MET A 58 3.10 -0.64 11.44
N ARG A 59 3.60 0.00 12.50
CA ARG A 59 4.12 -0.72 13.66
C ARG A 59 3.06 -1.53 14.37
N GLU A 60 1.86 -0.98 14.51
CA GLU A 60 0.74 -1.69 15.12
C GLU A 60 0.39 -2.96 14.32
N ILE A 61 0.35 -2.85 13.00
CA ILE A 61 0.06 -3.99 12.13
C ILE A 61 1.17 -5.02 12.22
N GLU A 62 2.42 -4.60 12.12
CA GLU A 62 3.57 -5.50 12.19
C GLU A 62 3.62 -6.24 13.52
N GLU A 63 3.29 -5.57 14.61
CA GLU A 63 3.25 -6.20 15.93
C GLU A 63 2.10 -7.20 16.02
N ALA A 64 0.93 -6.86 15.50
CA ALA A 64 -0.24 -7.72 15.55
C ALA A 64 -0.08 -8.98 14.69
N CYS A 65 0.50 -8.86 13.50
CA CYS A 65 0.65 -10.00 12.60
C CYS A 65 1.99 -10.73 12.72
N LYS A 66 2.91 -10.20 13.53
CA LYS A 66 4.24 -10.80 13.77
C LYS A 66 5.08 -10.93 12.52
N CYS A 67 4.97 -9.98 11.61
CA CYS A 67 5.77 -9.96 10.37
C CYS A 67 6.05 -8.54 9.96
N LYS A 68 6.98 -8.37 9.01
CA LYS A 68 7.41 -7.06 8.56
C LYS A 68 6.93 -6.79 7.15
N PHE A 69 6.59 -5.53 6.89
CA PHE A 69 6.31 -5.09 5.52
C PHE A 69 7.59 -5.12 4.70
N THR A 70 7.45 -5.40 3.41
CA THR A 70 8.58 -5.49 2.49
C THR A 70 8.64 -4.32 1.51
N ALA A 71 7.53 -3.64 1.28
CA ALA A 71 7.48 -2.50 0.37
C ALA A 71 6.24 -1.65 0.65
N ILE A 72 6.22 -0.48 0.05
CA ILE A 72 5.15 0.50 0.17
C ILE A 72 4.46 0.65 -1.18
N VAL A 73 3.15 0.78 -1.16
CA VAL A 73 2.36 1.19 -2.33
C VAL A 73 1.68 2.50 -1.97
N ASN A 74 1.99 3.55 -2.71
CA ASN A 74 1.34 4.84 -2.50
C ASN A 74 0.03 4.88 -3.27
N ASN A 75 -1.08 4.75 -2.57
CA ASN A 75 -2.43 4.80 -3.13
C ASN A 75 -3.18 6.00 -2.57
N SER A 76 -2.52 7.17 -2.60
CA SER A 76 -3.11 8.39 -2.08
C SER A 76 -4.08 8.97 -3.10
N ASN A 77 -5.36 8.95 -2.75
CA ASN A 77 -6.40 9.44 -3.65
C ASN A 77 -7.65 9.86 -2.87
N LEU A 78 -8.50 10.60 -3.55
CA LEU A 78 -9.79 11.06 -3.08
C LEU A 78 -10.92 10.47 -3.93
N GLY A 79 -10.71 9.27 -4.46
CA GLY A 79 -11.67 8.61 -5.34
C GLY A 79 -11.80 9.34 -6.67
N ASN A 80 -13.03 9.51 -7.15
CA ASN A 80 -13.30 10.17 -8.43
C ASN A 80 -12.89 11.65 -8.45
N GLU A 81 -12.71 12.26 -7.29
CA GLU A 81 -12.35 13.68 -7.18
C GLU A 81 -10.85 13.91 -7.19
N THR A 82 -10.05 12.85 -7.32
CA THR A 82 -8.60 12.95 -7.32
C THR A 82 -8.10 13.74 -8.52
N THR A 83 -7.29 14.76 -8.25
CA THR A 83 -6.66 15.57 -9.30
C THR A 83 -5.19 15.20 -9.44
N MET A 84 -4.56 15.70 -10.52
CA MET A 84 -3.12 15.52 -10.69
C MET A 84 -2.35 16.13 -9.52
N ASP A 85 -2.77 17.30 -9.04
CA ASP A 85 -2.12 17.95 -7.91
C ASP A 85 -2.21 17.11 -6.64
N ASP A 86 -3.34 16.43 -6.43
CA ASP A 86 -3.51 15.55 -5.27
C ASP A 86 -2.47 14.42 -5.27
N VAL A 87 -2.27 13.80 -6.44
CA VAL A 87 -1.30 12.71 -6.57
C VAL A 87 0.12 13.25 -6.40
N LEU A 88 0.44 14.35 -7.07
CA LEU A 88 1.78 14.95 -6.97
C LEU A 88 2.10 15.40 -5.54
N ALA A 89 1.10 15.93 -4.82
CA ALA A 89 1.28 16.34 -3.44
C ALA A 89 1.57 15.16 -2.50
N SER A 90 1.14 13.95 -2.87
CA SER A 90 1.37 12.76 -2.07
C SER A 90 2.81 12.22 -2.18
N ILE A 91 3.56 12.63 -3.20
CA ILE A 91 4.90 12.08 -3.45
C ILE A 91 5.87 12.39 -2.31
N PRO A 92 6.01 13.64 -1.83
CA PRO A 92 6.90 13.93 -0.71
C PRO A 92 6.53 13.13 0.55
N TYR A 93 5.24 12.93 0.78
CA TYR A 93 4.76 12.13 1.89
C TYR A 93 5.23 10.67 1.76
N ALA A 94 5.01 10.05 0.60
CA ALA A 94 5.43 8.68 0.37
C ALA A 94 6.95 8.53 0.48
N GLU A 95 7.69 9.47 -0.06
CA GLU A 95 9.15 9.48 0.04
C GLU A 95 9.62 9.56 1.49
N GLU A 96 8.95 10.36 2.32
CA GLU A 96 9.28 10.46 3.74
C GLU A 96 9.00 9.15 4.47
N VAL A 97 7.87 8.49 4.18
CA VAL A 97 7.58 7.17 4.75
C VAL A 97 8.66 6.18 4.33
N SER A 98 9.04 6.19 3.07
CA SER A 98 10.10 5.33 2.55
C SER A 98 11.43 5.58 3.27
N ARG A 99 11.80 6.85 3.45
CA ARG A 99 13.03 7.23 4.13
C ARG A 99 13.05 6.74 5.58
N LEU A 100 11.94 6.94 6.30
CA LEU A 100 11.85 6.58 7.71
C LEU A 100 11.81 5.08 7.94
N THR A 101 11.23 4.32 7.02
CA THR A 101 11.10 2.88 7.16
C THR A 101 12.22 2.09 6.51
N GLY A 102 12.94 2.68 5.56
CA GLY A 102 13.90 1.97 4.75
C GLY A 102 13.28 1.08 3.68
N LEU A 103 11.94 1.14 3.51
CA LEU A 103 11.24 0.31 2.54
C LEU A 103 11.12 1.01 1.19
N PRO A 104 11.25 0.28 0.08
CA PRO A 104 11.08 0.88 -1.24
C PRO A 104 9.60 1.17 -1.52
N ILE A 105 9.37 2.19 -2.34
CA ILE A 105 8.04 2.46 -2.91
C ILE A 105 7.92 1.61 -4.17
N LYS A 106 7.09 0.59 -4.13
CA LYS A 106 6.92 -0.31 -5.27
C LYS A 106 6.22 0.39 -6.43
N CYS A 107 5.17 1.15 -6.13
CA CYS A 107 4.49 1.94 -7.13
C CYS A 107 3.65 3.04 -6.48
N THR A 108 3.26 4.02 -7.30
CA THR A 108 2.26 5.02 -6.93
C THR A 108 1.07 4.81 -7.85
N CYS A 109 -0.08 4.55 -7.28
CA CYS A 109 -1.31 4.31 -8.03
C CYS A 109 -1.88 5.64 -8.51
N VAL A 110 -2.26 5.68 -9.79
CA VAL A 110 -2.80 6.87 -10.43
C VAL A 110 -4.10 6.50 -11.12
N TYR A 111 -5.14 7.30 -10.88
CA TYR A 111 -6.42 7.10 -11.54
C TYR A 111 -6.27 7.17 -13.05
N GLY A 112 -6.84 6.19 -13.76
CA GLY A 112 -6.66 6.04 -15.20
C GLY A 112 -6.96 7.28 -16.01
N LYS A 113 -7.95 8.09 -15.59
CA LYS A 113 -8.31 9.33 -16.29
C LYS A 113 -7.19 10.35 -16.35
N ILE A 114 -6.31 10.36 -15.36
CA ILE A 114 -5.22 11.34 -15.27
C ILE A 114 -3.85 10.72 -15.48
N TYR A 115 -3.80 9.41 -15.65
CA TYR A 115 -2.55 8.66 -15.72
C TYR A 115 -1.63 9.18 -16.85
N ASP A 116 -2.15 9.29 -18.06
CA ASP A 116 -1.33 9.72 -19.21
C ASP A 116 -0.77 11.13 -19.05
N SER A 117 -1.47 11.96 -18.28
CA SER A 117 -1.07 13.36 -18.08
C SER A 117 0.09 13.49 -17.09
N ILE A 118 0.27 12.55 -16.16
CA ILE A 118 1.25 12.71 -15.08
C ILE A 118 2.22 11.54 -14.93
N LYS A 119 2.07 10.47 -15.70
CA LYS A 119 2.90 9.27 -15.55
C LYS A 119 4.40 9.54 -15.61
N ASP A 120 4.81 10.52 -16.44
CA ASP A 120 6.22 10.86 -16.58
C ASP A 120 6.78 11.66 -15.40
N LYS A 121 5.91 12.17 -14.54
CA LYS A 121 6.30 12.95 -13.36
C LYS A 121 6.36 12.11 -12.09
N ILE A 122 5.93 10.85 -12.18
CA ILE A 122 5.80 9.98 -11.01
C ILE A 122 6.62 8.71 -11.23
N PRO A 123 7.61 8.43 -10.36
CA PRO A 123 8.36 7.17 -10.45
C PRO A 123 7.42 5.98 -10.22
N ASN A 124 7.55 4.98 -11.06
CA ASN A 124 6.78 3.74 -10.93
C ASN A 124 5.27 3.96 -10.85
N ALA A 125 4.74 4.85 -11.71
CA ALA A 125 3.31 5.11 -11.76
C ALA A 125 2.56 3.87 -12.27
N PHE A 126 1.48 3.53 -11.60
CA PHE A 126 0.62 2.40 -11.94
C PHE A 126 -0.80 2.90 -12.18
N SER A 127 -1.32 2.63 -13.38
CA SER A 127 -2.67 3.05 -13.73
C SER A 127 -3.71 2.18 -13.04
N LEU A 128 -4.66 2.81 -12.37
CA LEU A 128 -5.70 2.13 -11.63
C LEU A 128 -7.07 2.63 -12.06
N ASP A 129 -7.95 1.71 -12.43
CA ASP A 129 -9.34 2.05 -12.71
C ASP A 129 -10.14 1.94 -11.43
N LEU A 130 -10.86 3.00 -11.09
CA LEU A 130 -11.70 2.98 -9.91
C LEU A 130 -12.95 2.14 -10.17
N GLN A 131 -13.33 1.37 -9.16
CA GLN A 131 -14.52 0.54 -9.25
C GLN A 131 -15.76 1.42 -9.41
N SER A 132 -16.53 1.14 -10.46
CA SER A 132 -17.77 1.84 -10.71
C SER A 132 -18.83 1.36 -9.72
N LYS A 133 -19.60 2.32 -9.18
CA LYS A 133 -20.77 1.95 -8.39
C LYS A 133 -21.84 1.45 -9.34
N ILE A 134 -22.35 0.26 -9.08
CA ILE A 134 -23.50 -0.27 -9.79
C ILE A 134 -24.74 0.27 -9.10
N ASN A 135 -25.48 1.07 -9.82
CA ASN A 135 -26.76 1.59 -9.30
C ASN A 135 -27.90 0.60 -9.57
#